data_b0f25b8b8a09401bfde8f1e7ec121eae
#
_entry.id   b0f25b8b8a09401bfde8f1e7ec121eae
#
_cell.length_a   1.000
_cell.length_b   1.000
_cell.length_c   1.000
_cell.angle_alpha   90.00
_cell.angle_beta   90.00
_cell.angle_gamma   90.00
#
_symmetry.space_group_name_H-M   'P 1'
#
loop_
_entity.id
_entity.type
_entity.pdbx_description
1 polymer ?
#
loop_
_entity_poly.entity_id
_entity_poly.type
_entity_poly.pdbx_seq_one_letter_code
_entity_poly.pdbx_strand_id
1 'polypeptide(L)'
;MIGSPDTMRFGVVILPDQRWQQAARRWRLAEDYGFDHAWTYDHLGWRTLVDGPWFDAVPTLAAAATVTRRIRLGTLVASPNFRHPVSFMRQLTALDDVSDGRIVLGLGAGAVGTSFDNRVLGAPDLTPRQRVDRYAEFAELLDLLLRTDHVTWAGRYYAAMDARNLPGCLQRPRIPFVMAANGSRSIALAARLGDGWVTTGSRADGLPGWWQAVGDSMSRFAEALEAAGREAVQVPTYLSLDASGVYALSSPACFADAVGRAAELGFSDVITHWPRPDGPYAGQESVLESVAADALARRPAG
;
A
#
# COMPACT_ATOMS: atom_id res chain seq x y z
N MET A 1 -6.40 18.81 -14.33
CA MET A 1 -6.91 19.56 -13.15
C MET A 1 -5.99 19.23 -11.99
N ILE A 2 -5.41 20.25 -11.35
CA ILE A 2 -4.61 20.07 -10.12
C ILE A 2 -5.58 19.60 -9.05
N GLY A 3 -5.23 18.55 -8.32
CA GLY A 3 -6.07 18.01 -7.25
C GLY A 3 -6.39 19.10 -6.22
N SER A 4 -7.65 19.27 -5.87
CA SER A 4 -8.04 20.14 -4.76
C SER A 4 -7.85 19.38 -3.45
N PRO A 5 -7.40 20.01 -2.36
CA PRO A 5 -7.40 19.41 -1.04
C PRO A 5 -8.76 18.82 -0.64
N ASP A 6 -9.86 19.40 -1.15
CA ASP A 6 -11.23 18.96 -0.89
C ASP A 6 -11.59 17.60 -1.53
N THR A 7 -10.81 17.15 -2.51
CA THR A 7 -11.00 15.84 -3.17
C THR A 7 -9.96 14.79 -2.78
N MET A 8 -8.98 15.16 -1.92
CA MET A 8 -7.95 14.28 -1.43
C MET A 8 -8.55 13.13 -0.60
N ARG A 9 -8.13 11.89 -0.88
CA ARG A 9 -8.46 10.73 -0.05
C ARG A 9 -7.37 10.48 0.98
N PHE A 10 -7.78 10.03 2.15
CA PHE A 10 -6.89 9.85 3.29
C PHE A 10 -6.80 8.39 3.70
N GLY A 11 -5.58 7.91 3.86
CA GLY A 11 -5.30 6.57 4.33
C GLY A 11 -4.49 6.55 5.61
N VAL A 12 -4.68 5.49 6.36
CA VAL A 12 -3.91 5.23 7.58
C VAL A 12 -3.31 3.84 7.58
N VAL A 13 -2.05 3.72 7.98
CA VAL A 13 -1.40 2.42 8.22
C VAL A 13 -1.55 2.05 9.68
N ILE A 14 -2.14 0.91 9.93
CA ILE A 14 -2.21 0.28 11.26
C ILE A 14 -1.22 -0.89 11.24
N LEU A 15 -0.10 -0.76 11.96
CA LEU A 15 0.90 -1.82 12.03
C LEU A 15 0.31 -3.05 12.73
N PRO A 16 0.69 -4.27 12.29
CA PRO A 16 0.17 -5.50 12.88
C PRO A 16 0.96 -5.88 14.15
N ASP A 17 1.17 -4.90 15.05
CA ASP A 17 2.02 -4.96 16.24
C ASP A 17 1.26 -5.15 17.56
N GLN A 18 -0.05 -5.42 17.48
CA GLN A 18 -0.90 -5.62 18.63
C GLN A 18 -1.76 -6.87 18.51
N ARG A 19 -2.08 -7.50 19.65
CA ARG A 19 -3.09 -8.55 19.68
C ARG A 19 -4.43 -8.03 19.19
N TRP A 20 -5.17 -8.87 18.49
CA TRP A 20 -6.42 -8.48 17.82
C TRP A 20 -7.42 -7.75 18.73
N GLN A 21 -7.58 -8.20 19.97
CA GLN A 21 -8.50 -7.56 20.90
C GLN A 21 -8.19 -6.07 21.14
N GLN A 22 -6.94 -5.67 21.03
CA GLN A 22 -6.49 -4.27 21.13
C GLN A 22 -6.53 -3.58 19.74
N ALA A 23 -6.07 -4.26 18.71
CA ALA A 23 -6.01 -3.72 17.35
C ALA A 23 -7.40 -3.43 16.76
N ALA A 24 -8.42 -4.23 17.07
CA ALA A 24 -9.77 -4.08 16.53
C ALA A 24 -10.38 -2.68 16.75
N ARG A 25 -10.02 -2.00 17.86
CA ARG A 25 -10.45 -0.61 18.13
C ARG A 25 -9.89 0.34 17.05
N ARG A 26 -8.62 0.20 16.68
CA ARG A 26 -7.99 1.10 15.70
C ARG A 26 -8.62 0.98 14.31
N TRP A 27 -8.97 -0.24 13.90
CA TRP A 27 -9.64 -0.48 12.61
C TRP A 27 -11.03 0.14 12.55
N ARG A 28 -11.83 0.01 13.64
CA ARG A 28 -13.14 0.68 13.74
C ARG A 28 -12.99 2.19 13.74
N LEU A 29 -12.09 2.72 14.55
CA LEU A 29 -11.87 4.16 14.62
C LEU A 29 -11.34 4.75 13.30
N ALA A 30 -10.54 4.02 12.53
CA ALA A 30 -10.12 4.48 11.20
C ALA A 30 -11.34 4.72 10.29
N GLU A 31 -12.33 3.84 10.32
CA GLU A 31 -13.59 4.04 9.60
C GLU A 31 -14.44 5.17 10.21
N ASP A 32 -14.58 5.21 11.53
CA ASP A 32 -15.39 6.22 12.24
C ASP A 32 -14.83 7.63 12.04
N TYR A 33 -13.53 7.78 11.97
CA TYR A 33 -12.84 9.04 11.68
C TYR A 33 -12.96 9.49 10.22
N GLY A 34 -13.47 8.63 9.32
CA GLY A 34 -13.68 8.96 7.92
C GLY A 34 -12.48 8.76 7.01
N PHE A 35 -11.52 7.91 7.38
CA PHE A 35 -10.48 7.47 6.45
C PHE A 35 -11.10 6.68 5.29
N ASP A 36 -10.60 6.90 4.07
CA ASP A 36 -11.06 6.22 2.85
C ASP A 36 -10.48 4.81 2.75
N HIS A 37 -9.25 4.64 3.25
CA HIS A 37 -8.55 3.36 3.20
C HIS A 37 -7.62 3.17 4.40
N ALA A 38 -7.56 1.92 4.89
CA ALA A 38 -6.67 1.51 5.96
C ALA A 38 -5.76 0.37 5.48
N TRP A 39 -4.51 0.43 5.88
CA TRP A 39 -3.44 -0.45 5.41
C TRP A 39 -2.77 -1.15 6.56
N THR A 40 -2.18 -2.31 6.28
CA THR A 40 -1.23 -2.93 7.20
C THR A 40 0.03 -3.40 6.47
N TYR A 41 1.14 -3.52 7.19
CA TYR A 41 2.39 -4.02 6.61
C TYR A 41 2.34 -5.52 6.41
N ASP A 42 2.87 -5.98 5.28
CA ASP A 42 2.99 -7.40 4.94
C ASP A 42 4.47 -7.82 4.95
N HIS A 43 4.95 -8.12 6.15
CA HIS A 43 6.32 -8.56 6.46
C HIS A 43 6.30 -9.68 7.51
N LEU A 44 7.35 -10.50 7.55
CA LEU A 44 7.61 -11.43 8.65
C LEU A 44 8.16 -10.72 9.90
N GLY A 45 8.66 -9.54 9.75
CA GLY A 45 9.11 -8.60 10.76
C GLY A 45 9.69 -7.35 10.12
N TRP A 46 9.66 -6.23 10.82
CA TRP A 46 10.02 -4.95 10.22
C TRP A 46 10.95 -4.11 11.07
N ARG A 47 12.15 -3.81 10.54
CA ARG A 47 13.17 -2.91 11.12
C ARG A 47 13.43 -3.22 12.61
N THR A 48 13.29 -2.22 13.48
CA THR A 48 13.49 -2.30 14.93
C THR A 48 12.33 -2.97 15.68
N LEU A 49 11.26 -3.36 15.00
CA LEU A 49 10.08 -3.99 15.59
C LEU A 49 10.11 -5.52 15.51
N VAL A 50 11.22 -6.11 15.01
CA VAL A 50 11.34 -7.56 14.81
C VAL A 50 11.30 -8.38 16.10
N ASP A 51 11.66 -7.79 17.23
CA ASP A 51 11.66 -8.44 18.54
C ASP A 51 10.34 -8.20 19.33
N GLY A 52 9.40 -7.45 18.73
CA GLY A 52 8.08 -7.18 19.27
C GLY A 52 6.99 -8.07 18.67
N PRO A 53 5.74 -7.92 19.15
CA PRO A 53 4.60 -8.60 18.53
C PRO A 53 4.48 -8.19 17.06
N TRP A 54 4.26 -9.20 16.19
CA TRP A 54 4.05 -8.99 14.77
C TRP A 54 3.13 -10.07 14.21
N PHE A 55 2.06 -9.68 13.51
CA PHE A 55 1.05 -10.60 13.01
C PHE A 55 0.99 -10.56 11.48
N ASP A 56 0.58 -11.67 10.85
CA ASP A 56 0.42 -11.76 9.41
C ASP A 56 -0.70 -10.82 8.92
N ALA A 57 -0.44 -10.15 7.79
CA ALA A 57 -1.35 -9.16 7.21
C ALA A 57 -2.70 -9.77 6.79
N VAL A 58 -2.69 -10.96 6.18
CA VAL A 58 -3.91 -11.57 5.64
C VAL A 58 -4.94 -11.89 6.72
N PRO A 59 -4.61 -12.61 7.82
CA PRO A 59 -5.54 -12.80 8.93
C PRO A 59 -5.95 -11.48 9.61
N THR A 60 -5.04 -10.51 9.70
CA THR A 60 -5.33 -9.19 10.27
C THR A 60 -6.38 -8.45 9.45
N LEU A 61 -6.22 -8.42 8.12
CA LEU A 61 -7.18 -7.79 7.21
C LEU A 61 -8.53 -8.51 7.18
N ALA A 62 -8.54 -9.85 7.26
CA ALA A 62 -9.78 -10.62 7.37
C ALA A 62 -10.55 -10.25 8.64
N ALA A 63 -9.85 -10.15 9.78
CA ALA A 63 -10.46 -9.72 11.03
C ALA A 63 -10.91 -8.24 10.95
N ALA A 64 -10.13 -7.33 10.34
CA ALA A 64 -10.51 -5.93 10.12
C ALA A 64 -11.78 -5.81 9.28
N ALA A 65 -11.92 -6.63 8.25
CA ALA A 65 -13.09 -6.67 7.39
C ALA A 65 -14.40 -6.98 8.16
N THR A 66 -14.32 -7.79 9.22
CA THR A 66 -15.49 -8.16 10.04
C THR A 66 -15.95 -7.06 10.99
N VAL A 67 -15.09 -6.09 11.30
CA VAL A 67 -15.39 -4.99 12.25
C VAL A 67 -15.56 -3.63 11.57
N THR A 68 -15.41 -3.58 10.25
CA THR A 68 -15.61 -2.39 9.38
C THR A 68 -16.63 -2.70 8.28
N ARG A 69 -17.17 -1.67 7.63
CA ARG A 69 -18.23 -1.83 6.61
C ARG A 69 -17.99 -1.06 5.31
N ARG A 70 -17.25 0.05 5.34
CA ARG A 70 -17.08 0.97 4.20
C ARG A 70 -15.62 1.17 3.81
N ILE A 71 -14.73 1.32 4.80
CA ILE A 71 -13.33 1.62 4.57
C ILE A 71 -12.67 0.54 3.70
N ARG A 72 -11.87 0.95 2.73
CA ARG A 72 -11.07 0.01 1.95
C ARG A 72 -9.90 -0.49 2.78
N LEU A 73 -9.55 -1.76 2.60
CA LEU A 73 -8.54 -2.44 3.41
C LEU A 73 -7.43 -2.99 2.51
N GLY A 74 -6.19 -2.85 2.90
CA GLY A 74 -5.09 -3.32 2.05
C GLY A 74 -3.77 -3.58 2.73
N THR A 75 -2.85 -4.13 1.97
CA THR A 75 -1.43 -4.28 2.34
C THR A 75 -0.61 -3.07 1.87
N LEU A 76 0.38 -2.63 2.65
CA LEU A 76 1.32 -1.58 2.22
C LEU A 76 2.76 -1.98 2.58
N VAL A 77 3.40 -2.83 1.80
CA VAL A 77 2.91 -3.51 0.60
C VAL A 77 3.25 -4.99 0.70
N ALA A 78 2.45 -5.85 0.07
CA ALA A 78 2.82 -7.24 -0.14
C ALA A 78 3.96 -7.36 -1.14
N SER A 79 4.83 -8.34 -0.95
CA SER A 79 6.01 -8.51 -1.79
C SER A 79 6.31 -9.98 -2.10
N PRO A 80 7.07 -10.25 -3.17
CA PRO A 80 7.51 -11.60 -3.52
C PRO A 80 8.55 -12.20 -2.55
N ASN A 81 8.92 -11.50 -1.47
CA ASN A 81 9.95 -11.97 -0.55
C ASN A 81 9.55 -13.26 0.19
N PHE A 82 8.26 -13.43 0.50
CA PHE A 82 7.74 -14.62 1.18
C PHE A 82 6.36 -15.05 0.68
N ARG A 83 5.77 -14.33 -0.25
CA ARG A 83 4.49 -14.71 -0.87
C ARG A 83 4.74 -15.45 -2.18
N HIS A 84 3.93 -16.48 -2.46
CA HIS A 84 3.89 -17.16 -3.76
C HIS A 84 2.57 -16.82 -4.46
N PRO A 85 2.55 -16.44 -5.75
CA PRO A 85 1.34 -15.94 -6.42
C PRO A 85 0.15 -16.88 -6.31
N VAL A 86 0.34 -18.19 -6.45
CA VAL A 86 -0.75 -19.18 -6.41
C VAL A 86 -1.42 -19.26 -5.03
N SER A 87 -0.65 -19.39 -3.96
CA SER A 87 -1.20 -19.43 -2.60
C SER A 87 -1.77 -18.08 -2.20
N PHE A 88 -1.11 -16.99 -2.61
CA PHE A 88 -1.56 -15.64 -2.31
C PHE A 88 -2.87 -15.28 -3.02
N MET A 89 -3.04 -15.71 -4.28
CA MET A 89 -4.33 -15.59 -5.00
C MET A 89 -5.49 -16.17 -4.17
N ARG A 90 -5.32 -17.37 -3.57
CA ARG A 90 -6.37 -17.96 -2.72
C ARG A 90 -6.69 -17.12 -1.49
N GLN A 91 -5.65 -16.59 -0.84
CA GLN A 91 -5.81 -15.72 0.31
C GLN A 91 -6.54 -14.42 -0.06
N LEU A 92 -6.19 -13.83 -1.20
CA LEU A 92 -6.79 -12.60 -1.69
C LEU A 92 -8.24 -12.79 -2.11
N THR A 93 -8.57 -13.90 -2.79
CA THR A 93 -9.96 -14.23 -3.15
C THR A 93 -10.84 -14.38 -1.90
N ALA A 94 -10.31 -15.03 -0.86
CA ALA A 94 -11.02 -15.14 0.42
C ALA A 94 -11.17 -13.79 1.13
N LEU A 95 -10.15 -12.93 1.10
CA LEU A 95 -10.23 -11.58 1.65
C LEU A 95 -11.25 -10.71 0.91
N ASP A 96 -11.31 -10.83 -0.40
CA ASP A 96 -12.25 -10.08 -1.23
C ASP A 96 -13.70 -10.46 -0.88
N ASP A 97 -13.96 -11.73 -0.73
CA ASP A 97 -15.27 -12.27 -0.30
C ASP A 97 -15.64 -11.79 1.11
N VAL A 98 -14.77 -12.03 2.11
CA VAL A 98 -15.02 -11.64 3.51
C VAL A 98 -15.20 -10.14 3.68
N SER A 99 -14.54 -9.34 2.86
CA SER A 99 -14.62 -7.87 2.92
C SER A 99 -15.76 -7.28 2.10
N ASP A 100 -16.51 -8.09 1.36
CA ASP A 100 -17.52 -7.63 0.40
C ASP A 100 -16.91 -6.65 -0.64
N GLY A 101 -15.80 -7.07 -1.27
CA GLY A 101 -15.15 -6.32 -2.35
C GLY A 101 -14.42 -5.04 -1.92
N ARG A 102 -14.00 -4.91 -0.67
CA ARG A 102 -13.30 -3.72 -0.16
C ARG A 102 -11.78 -3.82 -0.16
N ILE A 103 -11.22 -4.95 -0.58
CA ILE A 103 -9.77 -5.14 -0.58
C ILE A 103 -9.11 -4.33 -1.70
N VAL A 104 -7.98 -3.74 -1.38
CA VAL A 104 -7.02 -3.12 -2.31
C VAL A 104 -5.66 -3.73 -2.05
N LEU A 105 -5.02 -4.25 -3.08
CA LEU A 105 -3.74 -4.90 -2.92
C LEU A 105 -2.58 -3.93 -3.19
N GLY A 106 -1.91 -3.47 -2.14
CA GLY A 106 -0.62 -2.81 -2.28
C GLY A 106 0.47 -3.83 -2.56
N LEU A 107 1.17 -3.68 -3.67
CA LEU A 107 2.25 -4.56 -4.14
C LEU A 107 3.56 -3.82 -4.29
N GLY A 108 4.69 -4.47 -3.96
CA GLY A 108 6.01 -3.90 -4.12
C GLY A 108 7.11 -4.95 -4.30
N ALA A 109 8.27 -4.51 -4.77
CA ALA A 109 9.42 -5.39 -5.01
C ALA A 109 10.11 -5.89 -3.73
N GLY A 110 9.65 -5.47 -2.56
CA GLY A 110 10.33 -5.66 -1.28
C GLY A 110 11.47 -4.66 -1.05
N ALA A 111 12.00 -4.61 0.17
CA ALA A 111 13.05 -3.67 0.56
C ALA A 111 14.36 -3.86 -0.22
N VAL A 112 15.15 -2.78 -0.33
CA VAL A 112 16.52 -2.83 -0.87
C VAL A 112 17.47 -3.36 0.20
N GLY A 113 18.40 -4.25 -0.20
CA GLY A 113 19.33 -4.93 0.71
C GLY A 113 18.73 -6.19 1.32
N THR A 114 19.39 -6.73 2.33
CA THR A 114 18.92 -7.92 3.05
C THR A 114 17.72 -7.55 3.91
N SER A 115 16.51 -7.85 3.41
CA SER A 115 15.30 -7.68 4.21
C SER A 115 15.23 -8.74 5.31
N PHE A 116 14.55 -8.42 6.42
CA PHE A 116 14.30 -9.42 7.48
C PHE A 116 13.60 -10.66 6.90
N ASP A 117 12.62 -10.46 6.01
CA ASP A 117 11.87 -11.54 5.37
C ASP A 117 12.79 -12.53 4.64
N ASN A 118 13.70 -12.02 3.78
CA ASN A 118 14.65 -12.87 3.05
C ASN A 118 15.59 -13.62 3.99
N ARG A 119 16.10 -12.91 5.01
CA ARG A 119 17.04 -13.51 5.98
C ARG A 119 16.40 -14.63 6.79
N VAL A 120 15.19 -14.41 7.30
CA VAL A 120 14.46 -15.44 8.08
C VAL A 120 14.17 -16.68 7.27
N LEU A 121 13.90 -16.53 5.97
CA LEU A 121 13.63 -17.65 5.08
C LEU A 121 14.88 -18.26 4.45
N GLY A 122 16.07 -17.75 4.76
CA GLY A 122 17.29 -18.20 4.10
C GLY A 122 17.30 -17.97 2.59
N ALA A 123 16.50 -17.01 2.11
CA ALA A 123 16.41 -16.71 0.70
C ALA A 123 17.69 -16.01 0.20
N PRO A 124 18.15 -16.32 -1.03
CA PRO A 124 19.35 -15.69 -1.58
C PRO A 124 19.13 -14.20 -1.81
N ASP A 125 20.20 -13.41 -1.63
CA ASP A 125 20.20 -12.00 -1.97
C ASP A 125 20.08 -11.82 -3.48
N LEU A 126 19.08 -11.04 -3.88
CA LEU A 126 18.86 -10.68 -5.27
C LEU A 126 19.43 -9.29 -5.55
N THR A 127 20.07 -9.13 -6.70
CA THR A 127 20.45 -7.80 -7.21
C THR A 127 19.19 -6.93 -7.37
N PRO A 128 19.33 -5.60 -7.37
CA PRO A 128 18.19 -4.70 -7.62
C PRO A 128 17.41 -5.04 -8.89
N ARG A 129 18.13 -5.43 -9.96
CA ARG A 129 17.51 -5.86 -11.22
C ARG A 129 16.69 -7.14 -11.07
N GLN A 130 17.28 -8.17 -10.46
CA GLN A 130 16.59 -9.45 -10.24
C GLN A 130 15.35 -9.31 -9.34
N ARG A 131 15.40 -8.41 -8.34
CA ARG A 131 14.24 -8.11 -7.50
C ARG A 131 13.09 -7.52 -8.30
N VAL A 132 13.35 -6.56 -9.19
CA VAL A 132 12.32 -5.98 -10.05
C VAL A 132 11.83 -7.01 -11.08
N ASP A 133 12.70 -7.86 -11.64
CA ASP A 133 12.30 -8.93 -12.54
C ASP A 133 11.37 -9.94 -11.84
N ARG A 134 11.72 -10.37 -10.61
CA ARG A 134 10.88 -11.25 -9.80
C ARG A 134 9.53 -10.59 -9.45
N TYR A 135 9.56 -9.30 -9.11
CA TYR A 135 8.35 -8.54 -8.82
C TYR A 135 7.43 -8.43 -10.05
N ALA A 136 7.98 -8.15 -11.22
CA ALA A 136 7.21 -8.10 -12.45
C ALA A 136 6.52 -9.43 -12.74
N GLU A 137 7.26 -10.54 -12.68
CA GLU A 137 6.69 -11.87 -12.89
C GLU A 137 5.66 -12.24 -11.83
N PHE A 138 5.90 -11.88 -10.55
CA PHE A 138 4.93 -12.07 -9.47
C PHE A 138 3.61 -11.34 -9.75
N ALA A 139 3.69 -10.06 -10.11
CA ALA A 139 2.52 -9.24 -10.35
C ALA A 139 1.75 -9.68 -11.62
N GLU A 140 2.45 -10.04 -12.68
CA GLU A 140 1.85 -10.55 -13.93
C GLU A 140 1.15 -11.89 -13.73
N LEU A 141 1.81 -12.83 -13.04
CA LEU A 141 1.17 -14.10 -12.73
C LEU A 141 -0.02 -13.93 -11.79
N LEU A 142 0.10 -13.07 -10.78
CA LEU A 142 -1.00 -12.82 -9.85
C LEU A 142 -2.19 -12.14 -10.55
N ASP A 143 -1.95 -11.19 -11.46
CA ASP A 143 -3.00 -10.58 -12.28
C ASP A 143 -3.73 -11.64 -13.10
N LEU A 144 -3.00 -12.52 -13.77
CA LEU A 144 -3.57 -13.60 -14.57
C LEU A 144 -4.38 -14.57 -13.70
N LEU A 145 -3.83 -14.99 -12.56
CA LEU A 145 -4.49 -15.90 -11.61
C LEU A 145 -5.80 -15.34 -11.05
N LEU A 146 -5.86 -14.03 -10.81
CA LEU A 146 -7.06 -13.38 -10.27
C LEU A 146 -8.15 -13.11 -11.32
N ARG A 147 -7.79 -13.13 -12.62
CA ARG A 147 -8.71 -12.88 -13.73
C ARG A 147 -9.23 -14.14 -14.41
N THR A 148 -8.52 -15.26 -14.26
CA THR A 148 -8.73 -16.46 -15.08
C THR A 148 -8.97 -17.67 -14.19
N ASP A 149 -9.97 -18.48 -14.53
CA ASP A 149 -10.38 -19.65 -13.74
C ASP A 149 -9.30 -20.75 -13.70
N HIS A 150 -8.54 -20.93 -14.78
CA HIS A 150 -7.50 -21.93 -14.92
C HIS A 150 -6.22 -21.31 -15.48
N VAL A 151 -5.09 -21.47 -14.80
CA VAL A 151 -3.81 -20.89 -15.21
C VAL A 151 -2.69 -21.93 -15.13
N THR A 152 -1.98 -22.10 -16.24
CA THR A 152 -0.67 -22.76 -16.28
C THR A 152 0.38 -21.71 -16.65
N TRP A 153 1.44 -21.63 -15.86
CA TRP A 153 2.54 -20.67 -16.03
C TRP A 153 3.87 -21.34 -15.81
N ALA A 154 4.83 -21.06 -16.67
CA ALA A 154 6.22 -21.49 -16.54
C ALA A 154 7.13 -20.26 -16.71
N GLY A 155 7.45 -19.62 -15.61
CA GLY A 155 8.30 -18.42 -15.57
C GLY A 155 9.70 -18.74 -15.06
N ARG A 156 10.47 -17.67 -14.86
CA ARG A 156 11.83 -17.76 -14.32
C ARG A 156 11.82 -17.93 -12.80
N TYR A 157 10.89 -17.30 -12.11
CA TYR A 157 10.81 -17.25 -10.65
C TYR A 157 9.63 -18.05 -10.11
N TYR A 158 8.58 -18.21 -10.90
CA TYR A 158 7.35 -18.87 -10.48
C TYR A 158 6.85 -19.86 -11.52
N ALA A 159 6.18 -20.90 -11.04
CA ALA A 159 5.44 -21.82 -11.89
C ALA A 159 4.04 -22.05 -11.28
N ALA A 160 3.08 -22.29 -12.15
CA ALA A 160 1.73 -22.73 -11.79
C ALA A 160 1.29 -23.80 -12.78
N MET A 161 0.70 -24.89 -12.29
CA MET A 161 0.19 -25.96 -13.13
C MET A 161 -1.29 -26.13 -12.85
N ASP A 162 -2.12 -25.77 -13.84
CA ASP A 162 -3.59 -25.83 -13.75
C ASP A 162 -4.12 -25.24 -12.42
N ALA A 163 -3.56 -24.09 -12.03
CA ALA A 163 -4.00 -23.37 -10.84
C ALA A 163 -5.43 -22.83 -11.07
N ARG A 164 -6.30 -23.00 -10.08
CA ARG A 164 -7.73 -22.70 -10.22
C ARG A 164 -8.15 -21.56 -9.32
N ASN A 165 -8.89 -20.59 -9.86
CA ASN A 165 -9.45 -19.47 -9.13
C ASN A 165 -10.98 -19.48 -9.24
N LEU A 166 -11.61 -20.43 -8.57
CA LEU A 166 -13.07 -20.53 -8.47
C LEU A 166 -13.50 -20.38 -7.01
N PRO A 167 -14.49 -19.51 -6.70
CA PRO A 167 -15.38 -18.75 -7.59
C PRO A 167 -14.79 -17.46 -8.19
N GLY A 168 -13.54 -17.13 -7.93
CA GLY A 168 -12.88 -15.87 -8.33
C GLY A 168 -13.18 -14.71 -7.36
N CYS A 169 -12.71 -13.51 -7.72
CA CYS A 169 -12.95 -12.31 -6.93
C CYS A 169 -14.38 -11.79 -7.10
N LEU A 170 -14.91 -11.12 -6.08
CA LEU A 170 -16.12 -10.30 -6.19
C LEU A 170 -15.84 -9.07 -7.07
N GLN A 171 -14.72 -8.41 -6.85
CA GLN A 171 -14.30 -7.26 -7.65
C GLN A 171 -13.93 -7.67 -9.08
N ARG A 172 -14.32 -6.86 -10.06
CA ARG A 172 -14.05 -7.11 -11.49
C ARG A 172 -13.20 -5.99 -12.08
N PRO A 173 -12.25 -6.33 -12.93
CA PRO A 173 -11.84 -7.65 -13.40
C PRO A 173 -11.09 -8.48 -12.35
N ARG A 174 -10.59 -7.88 -11.27
CA ARG A 174 -9.93 -8.44 -10.08
C ARG A 174 -9.84 -7.38 -8.97
N ILE A 175 -9.27 -7.75 -7.83
CA ILE A 175 -8.86 -6.83 -6.77
C ILE A 175 -7.91 -5.75 -7.35
N PRO A 176 -8.14 -4.45 -7.07
CA PRO A 176 -7.27 -3.38 -7.56
C PRO A 176 -5.84 -3.49 -7.00
N PHE A 177 -4.84 -3.30 -7.86
CA PHE A 177 -3.42 -3.26 -7.49
C PHE A 177 -2.93 -1.82 -7.34
N VAL A 178 -2.50 -1.43 -6.14
CA VAL A 178 -1.74 -0.20 -5.89
C VAL A 178 -0.26 -0.57 -5.86
N MET A 179 0.48 -0.22 -6.89
CA MET A 179 1.85 -0.69 -7.08
C MET A 179 2.87 0.31 -6.53
N ALA A 180 3.68 -0.15 -5.57
CA ALA A 180 4.75 0.65 -5.01
C ALA A 180 5.97 0.71 -5.94
N ALA A 181 6.36 1.92 -6.33
CA ALA A 181 7.45 2.12 -7.25
C ALA A 181 8.15 3.47 -7.05
N ASN A 182 9.50 3.45 -6.98
CA ASN A 182 10.35 4.64 -6.92
C ASN A 182 11.40 4.66 -8.05
N GLY A 183 11.78 3.51 -8.57
CA GLY A 183 12.75 3.39 -9.67
C GLY A 183 12.07 3.28 -11.04
N SER A 184 12.75 3.70 -12.11
CA SER A 184 12.19 3.78 -13.48
C SER A 184 11.54 2.47 -13.96
N ARG A 185 12.17 1.31 -13.73
CA ARG A 185 11.62 0.01 -14.15
C ARG A 185 10.36 -0.39 -13.38
N SER A 186 10.32 -0.13 -12.07
CA SER A 186 9.13 -0.40 -11.26
C SER A 186 8.01 0.61 -11.53
N ILE A 187 8.34 1.87 -11.83
CA ILE A 187 7.39 2.89 -12.28
C ILE A 187 6.74 2.47 -13.60
N ALA A 188 7.52 2.02 -14.58
CA ALA A 188 7.00 1.51 -15.85
C ALA A 188 6.07 0.29 -15.65
N LEU A 189 6.41 -0.62 -14.74
CA LEU A 189 5.54 -1.74 -14.38
C LEU A 189 4.23 -1.26 -13.74
N ALA A 190 4.30 -0.30 -12.79
CA ALA A 190 3.13 0.28 -12.15
C ALA A 190 2.21 1.00 -13.17
N ALA A 191 2.79 1.74 -14.10
CA ALA A 191 2.05 2.40 -15.17
C ALA A 191 1.34 1.41 -16.10
N ARG A 192 1.93 0.24 -16.36
CA ARG A 192 1.36 -0.78 -17.24
C ARG A 192 0.29 -1.64 -16.56
N LEU A 193 0.51 -2.06 -15.32
CA LEU A 193 -0.28 -3.11 -14.66
C LEU A 193 -1.10 -2.61 -13.46
N GLY A 194 -0.70 -1.50 -12.82
CA GLY A 194 -1.33 -0.99 -11.61
C GLY A 194 -2.67 -0.30 -11.87
N ASP A 195 -3.62 -0.47 -10.96
CA ASP A 195 -4.83 0.34 -10.88
C ASP A 195 -4.61 1.61 -10.05
N GLY A 196 -3.46 1.72 -9.39
CA GLY A 196 -2.94 2.87 -8.68
C GLY A 196 -1.44 2.75 -8.47
N TRP A 197 -0.81 3.85 -8.13
CA TRP A 197 0.63 3.91 -7.84
C TRP A 197 0.86 4.54 -6.46
N VAL A 198 1.74 3.94 -5.65
CA VAL A 198 2.18 4.50 -4.38
C VAL A 198 3.68 4.74 -4.38
N THR A 199 4.07 5.91 -3.86
CA THR A 199 5.47 6.27 -3.68
C THR A 199 5.79 6.67 -2.25
N THR A 200 7.03 6.40 -1.86
CA THR A 200 7.67 6.91 -0.63
C THR A 200 8.61 8.06 -0.92
N GLY A 201 8.66 8.53 -2.16
CA GLY A 201 9.74 9.39 -2.66
C GLY A 201 11.07 8.65 -2.78
N SER A 202 12.03 9.28 -3.39
CA SER A 202 13.43 8.80 -3.43
C SER A 202 14.19 9.33 -2.22
N ARG A 203 15.31 8.65 -1.86
CA ARG A 203 16.19 9.15 -0.80
C ARG A 203 16.74 10.53 -1.22
N ALA A 204 16.65 11.50 -0.32
CA ALA A 204 17.13 12.86 -0.52
C ALA A 204 17.57 13.49 0.81
N ASP A 205 18.32 14.57 0.75
CA ASP A 205 18.81 15.27 1.93
C ASP A 205 17.75 16.27 2.44
N GLY A 206 17.20 15.96 3.61
CA GLY A 206 16.22 16.81 4.29
C GLY A 206 14.85 16.86 3.62
N LEU A 207 13.92 17.53 4.29
CA LEU A 207 12.52 17.61 3.87
C LEU A 207 12.32 18.34 2.52
N PRO A 208 13.00 19.47 2.23
CA PRO A 208 12.86 20.12 0.93
C PRO A 208 13.32 19.24 -0.25
N GLY A 209 14.47 18.56 -0.09
CA GLY A 209 14.97 17.62 -1.09
C GLY A 209 14.04 16.44 -1.30
N TRP A 210 13.40 15.94 -0.24
CA TRP A 210 12.43 14.86 -0.34
C TRP A 210 11.20 15.29 -1.15
N TRP A 211 10.65 16.49 -0.92
CA TRP A 211 9.53 17.01 -1.71
C TRP A 211 9.88 17.19 -3.18
N GLN A 212 11.08 17.66 -3.49
CA GLN A 212 11.57 17.72 -4.87
C GLN A 212 11.61 16.31 -5.50
N ALA A 213 12.18 15.33 -4.80
CA ALA A 213 12.26 13.95 -5.29
C ALA A 213 10.86 13.29 -5.46
N VAL A 214 9.88 13.70 -4.65
CA VAL A 214 8.46 13.28 -4.81
C VAL A 214 7.88 13.87 -6.09
N GLY A 215 8.08 15.18 -6.36
CA GLY A 215 7.66 15.82 -7.60
C GLY A 215 8.28 15.19 -8.85
N ASP A 216 9.59 14.92 -8.81
CA ASP A 216 10.31 14.22 -9.89
C ASP A 216 9.75 12.81 -10.12
N SER A 217 9.32 12.13 -9.05
CA SER A 217 8.71 10.80 -9.16
C SER A 217 7.32 10.85 -9.79
N MET A 218 6.54 11.89 -9.48
CA MET A 218 5.24 12.12 -10.10
C MET A 218 5.39 12.38 -11.61
N SER A 219 6.33 13.25 -12.02
CA SER A 219 6.61 13.51 -13.43
C SER A 219 7.00 12.24 -14.18
N ARG A 220 7.90 11.43 -13.62
CA ARG A 220 8.30 10.14 -14.21
C ARG A 220 7.14 9.15 -14.32
N PHE A 221 6.21 9.17 -13.36
CA PHE A 221 5.04 8.29 -13.42
C PHE A 221 4.06 8.75 -14.51
N ALA A 222 3.85 10.06 -14.67
CA ALA A 222 3.03 10.61 -15.74
C ALA A 222 3.60 10.25 -17.13
N GLU A 223 4.91 10.41 -17.34
CA GLU A 223 5.59 9.99 -18.58
C GLU A 223 5.43 8.48 -18.85
N ALA A 224 5.53 7.65 -17.79
CA ALA A 224 5.36 6.21 -17.91
C ALA A 224 3.91 5.81 -18.24
N LEU A 225 2.90 6.53 -17.75
CA LEU A 225 1.50 6.33 -18.12
C LEU A 225 1.26 6.68 -19.59
N GLU A 226 1.78 7.81 -20.06
CA GLU A 226 1.72 8.21 -21.47
C GLU A 226 2.36 7.15 -22.37
N ALA A 227 3.56 6.67 -22.01
CA ALA A 227 4.25 5.60 -22.74
C ALA A 227 3.46 4.26 -22.73
N ALA A 228 2.64 4.03 -21.71
CA ALA A 228 1.73 2.87 -21.60
C ALA A 228 0.38 3.11 -22.30
N GLY A 229 0.13 4.27 -22.90
CA GLY A 229 -1.13 4.64 -23.53
C GLY A 229 -2.28 4.84 -22.56
N ARG A 230 -1.99 5.26 -21.31
CA ARG A 230 -2.97 5.45 -20.25
C ARG A 230 -3.07 6.93 -19.86
N GLU A 231 -4.29 7.36 -19.55
CA GLU A 231 -4.55 8.73 -19.08
C GLU A 231 -4.23 8.85 -17.59
N ALA A 232 -3.35 9.80 -17.22
CA ALA A 232 -2.90 10.02 -15.86
C ALA A 232 -4.06 10.32 -14.88
N VAL A 233 -5.08 11.04 -15.32
CA VAL A 233 -6.24 11.41 -14.50
C VAL A 233 -7.06 10.21 -14.02
N GLN A 234 -6.93 9.06 -14.69
CA GLN A 234 -7.69 7.85 -14.35
C GLN A 234 -6.97 6.93 -13.37
N VAL A 235 -5.71 7.22 -13.00
CA VAL A 235 -4.90 6.36 -12.14
C VAL A 235 -4.63 7.04 -10.81
N PRO A 236 -5.22 6.58 -9.71
CA PRO A 236 -4.95 7.10 -8.36
C PRO A 236 -3.48 7.07 -8.00
N THR A 237 -3.02 8.15 -7.38
CA THR A 237 -1.63 8.32 -6.94
C THR A 237 -1.57 8.54 -5.45
N TYR A 238 -0.81 7.68 -4.76
CA TYR A 238 -0.72 7.63 -3.31
C TYR A 238 0.66 8.10 -2.84
N LEU A 239 0.71 9.01 -1.87
CA LEU A 239 1.95 9.43 -1.22
C LEU A 239 1.99 8.95 0.23
N SER A 240 3.02 8.20 0.60
CA SER A 240 3.31 7.86 1.99
C SER A 240 4.04 9.04 2.66
N LEU A 241 3.33 9.87 3.43
CA LEU A 241 3.83 11.11 4.00
C LEU A 241 5.02 10.89 4.95
N ASP A 242 4.94 9.85 5.79
CA ASP A 242 5.93 9.60 6.83
C ASP A 242 7.26 9.04 6.29
N ALA A 243 7.34 8.80 5.00
CA ALA A 243 8.58 8.46 4.33
C ALA A 243 9.54 9.66 4.20
N SER A 244 9.05 10.87 4.42
CA SER A 244 9.86 12.11 4.49
C SER A 244 10.88 12.13 5.62
N GLY A 245 10.74 11.24 6.61
CA GLY A 245 11.50 11.28 7.87
C GLY A 245 10.88 12.21 8.93
N VAL A 246 9.85 12.97 8.58
CA VAL A 246 9.02 13.75 9.49
C VAL A 246 7.68 13.04 9.64
N TYR A 247 7.30 12.73 10.88
CA TYR A 247 5.99 12.10 11.12
C TYR A 247 4.87 13.12 10.88
N ALA A 248 3.98 12.84 9.92
CA ALA A 248 2.94 13.76 9.50
C ALA A 248 1.98 14.11 10.65
N LEU A 249 1.65 13.16 11.53
CA LEU A 249 0.83 13.38 12.71
C LEU A 249 1.63 13.85 13.95
N SER A 250 2.79 14.49 13.76
CA SER A 250 3.49 15.20 14.86
C SER A 250 2.70 16.40 15.35
N SER A 251 1.88 17.03 14.49
CA SER A 251 0.88 18.04 14.83
C SER A 251 -0.17 18.15 13.72
N PRO A 252 -1.36 18.71 14.01
CA PRO A 252 -2.37 19.00 12.98
C PRO A 252 -1.84 19.92 11.87
N ALA A 253 -1.02 20.92 12.23
CA ALA A 253 -0.42 21.83 11.26
C ALA A 253 0.60 21.13 10.33
N CYS A 254 1.40 20.20 10.86
CA CYS A 254 2.32 19.40 10.06
C CYS A 254 1.55 18.54 9.05
N PHE A 255 0.45 17.91 9.47
CA PHE A 255 -0.38 17.12 8.58
C PHE A 255 -1.01 17.99 7.48
N ALA A 256 -1.57 19.13 7.84
CA ALA A 256 -2.20 20.05 6.87
C ALA A 256 -1.20 20.58 5.82
N ASP A 257 0.04 20.95 6.24
CA ASP A 257 1.10 21.36 5.31
C ASP A 257 1.48 20.22 4.35
N ALA A 258 1.66 19.00 4.88
CA ALA A 258 1.99 17.84 4.06
C ALA A 258 0.89 17.49 3.04
N VAL A 259 -0.38 17.56 3.44
CA VAL A 259 -1.54 17.37 2.57
C VAL A 259 -1.59 18.44 1.48
N GLY A 260 -1.40 19.71 1.85
CA GLY A 260 -1.40 20.83 0.89
C GLY A 260 -0.33 20.63 -0.19
N ARG A 261 0.91 20.31 0.20
CA ARG A 261 2.00 20.04 -0.74
C ARG A 261 1.75 18.82 -1.62
N ALA A 262 1.18 17.75 -1.07
CA ALA A 262 0.81 16.58 -1.85
C ALA A 262 -0.25 16.92 -2.91
N ALA A 263 -1.24 17.74 -2.56
CA ALA A 263 -2.27 18.21 -3.48
C ALA A 263 -1.68 19.10 -4.60
N GLU A 264 -0.77 20.01 -4.27
CA GLU A 264 -0.04 20.84 -5.25
C GLU A 264 0.76 20.00 -6.25
N LEU A 265 1.31 18.86 -5.82
CA LEU A 265 2.01 17.89 -6.67
C LEU A 265 1.07 16.96 -7.45
N GLY A 266 -0.26 17.05 -7.25
CA GLY A 266 -1.25 16.29 -8.00
C GLY A 266 -1.55 14.89 -7.46
N PHE A 267 -1.17 14.58 -6.22
CA PHE A 267 -1.58 13.32 -5.58
C PHE A 267 -3.07 13.30 -5.30
N SER A 268 -3.70 12.16 -5.52
CA SER A 268 -5.12 11.94 -5.20
C SER A 268 -5.34 11.36 -3.80
N ASP A 269 -4.29 10.73 -3.24
CA ASP A 269 -4.34 10.03 -1.95
C ASP A 269 -3.07 10.27 -1.14
N VAL A 270 -3.23 10.44 0.16
CA VAL A 270 -2.11 10.46 1.10
C VAL A 270 -2.27 9.40 2.17
N ILE A 271 -1.16 8.87 2.65
CA ILE A 271 -1.13 7.81 3.65
C ILE A 271 -0.21 8.24 4.80
N THR A 272 -0.72 8.17 6.03
CA THR A 272 0.07 8.34 7.26
C THR A 272 -0.04 7.09 8.14
N HIS A 273 0.72 7.01 9.23
CA HIS A 273 0.65 5.89 10.15
C HIS A 273 -0.16 6.22 11.39
N TRP A 274 -0.86 5.21 11.93
CA TRP A 274 -1.48 5.33 13.24
C TRP A 274 -0.43 5.63 14.29
N PRO A 275 -0.65 6.61 15.20
CA PRO A 275 0.32 6.99 16.23
C PRO A 275 0.68 5.80 17.13
N ARG A 276 1.97 5.68 17.45
CA ARG A 276 2.50 4.69 18.38
C ARG A 276 3.01 5.40 19.65
N PRO A 277 3.07 4.72 20.79
CA PRO A 277 3.60 5.30 22.01
C PRO A 277 5.09 5.61 21.93
N ASP A 278 5.83 4.84 21.11
CA ASP A 278 7.28 4.94 20.96
C ASP A 278 7.78 4.47 19.60
N GLY A 279 9.10 4.64 19.34
CA GLY A 279 9.78 4.16 18.15
C GLY A 279 9.32 4.84 16.86
N PRO A 280 9.31 4.13 15.74
CA PRO A 280 8.79 4.68 14.49
C PRO A 280 7.33 5.09 14.63
N TYR A 281 7.01 6.29 14.11
CA TYR A 281 5.66 6.88 14.16
C TYR A 281 5.19 7.18 15.60
N ALA A 282 6.13 7.49 16.52
CA ALA A 282 5.79 7.93 17.86
C ALA A 282 4.96 9.22 17.82
N GLY A 283 3.80 9.23 18.49
CA GLY A 283 2.87 10.34 18.48
C GLY A 283 1.67 10.08 19.39
N GLN A 284 0.75 11.01 19.40
CA GLN A 284 -0.44 10.96 20.26
C GLN A 284 -1.71 10.74 19.44
N GLU A 285 -2.59 9.84 19.88
CA GLU A 285 -3.89 9.61 19.25
C GLU A 285 -4.74 10.89 19.23
N SER A 286 -4.58 11.80 20.19
CA SER A 286 -5.30 13.08 20.21
C SER A 286 -4.98 14.00 19.00
N VAL A 287 -3.78 13.91 18.43
CA VAL A 287 -3.44 14.61 17.19
C VAL A 287 -4.21 14.01 16.01
N LEU A 288 -4.28 12.67 15.94
CA LEU A 288 -5.08 11.98 14.92
C LEU A 288 -6.57 12.34 15.05
N GLU A 289 -7.10 12.39 16.28
CA GLU A 289 -8.49 12.80 16.57
C GLU A 289 -8.77 14.23 16.10
N SER A 290 -7.85 15.16 16.36
CA SER A 290 -7.96 16.53 15.89
C SER A 290 -7.95 16.62 14.35
N VAL A 291 -7.04 15.89 13.70
CA VAL A 291 -7.00 15.82 12.23
C VAL A 291 -8.28 15.23 11.66
N ALA A 292 -8.83 14.18 12.28
CA ALA A 292 -10.08 13.59 11.86
C ALA A 292 -11.25 14.57 11.95
N ALA A 293 -11.36 15.30 13.05
CA ALA A 293 -12.41 16.30 13.24
C ALA A 293 -12.31 17.48 12.27
N ASP A 294 -11.09 17.91 11.93
CA ASP A 294 -10.87 19.10 11.12
C ASP A 294 -10.82 18.82 9.60
N ALA A 295 -10.05 17.83 9.21
CA ALA A 295 -9.75 17.56 7.79
C ALA A 295 -10.69 16.51 7.16
N LEU A 296 -11.07 15.48 7.93
CA LEU A 296 -11.86 14.36 7.40
C LEU A 296 -13.38 14.65 7.48
N ALA A 297 -13.83 15.34 8.53
CA ALA A 297 -15.26 15.64 8.74
C ALA A 297 -15.82 16.72 7.79
N ARG A 298 -14.97 17.56 7.18
CA ARG A 298 -15.40 18.65 6.25
C ARG A 298 -15.68 18.16 4.83
N ARG A 299 -15.45 16.90 4.54
CA ARG A 299 -15.65 16.33 3.20
C ARG A 299 -17.13 16.02 2.98
N PRO A 300 -17.71 16.39 1.82
CA PRO A 300 -19.06 15.95 1.51
C PRO A 300 -19.10 14.42 1.52
N ALA A 301 -20.12 13.87 2.17
CA ALA A 301 -20.38 12.44 2.11
C ALA A 301 -20.53 12.02 0.64
N GLY A 302 -19.59 11.25 0.12
CA GLY A 302 -19.60 10.74 -1.26
C GLY A 302 -20.65 9.67 -1.47
#